data_e3828118d98f93eb7f20b8c72c62770a
#
_entry.id   e3828118d98f93eb7f20b8c72c62770a
#
_cell.length_a   1.000
_cell.length_b   1.000
_cell.length_c   1.000
_cell.angle_alpha   90.00
_cell.angle_beta   90.00
_cell.angle_gamma   90.00
#
_symmetry.space_group_name_H-M   'P 1'
#
loop_
_entity.id
_entity.type
_entity.pdbx_description
1 polymer ?
#
loop_
_entity_poly.entity_id
_entity_poly.type
_entity_poly.pdbx_seq_one_letter_code
_entity_poly.pdbx_strand_id
1 'polypeptide(L)' 'LLRNVRVADKKTARENPKVVEAVEAVAKALGEDGRILVRESGTEPLIRVMVEAGTDEICRENVEQVVRVMEAEGLIVE' A
#
# COMPACT_ATOMS: atom_id res chain seq x y z
N LEU A 1 0.31 -10.40 4.46
CA LEU A 1 -0.30 -10.31 3.13
C LEU A 1 0.48 -9.35 2.25
N LEU A 2 0.80 -9.78 1.06
CA LEU A 2 1.53 -8.98 0.08
C LEU A 2 0.65 -8.72 -1.14
N ARG A 3 0.59 -7.48 -1.57
CA ARG A 3 -0.09 -7.12 -2.81
C ARG A 3 0.89 -6.36 -3.71
N ASN A 4 1.04 -6.84 -4.94
CA ASN A 4 1.81 -6.14 -5.95
C ASN A 4 0.86 -5.29 -6.78
N VAL A 5 1.10 -3.99 -6.83
CA VAL A 5 0.24 -3.05 -7.53
C VAL A 5 1.00 -2.45 -8.71
N ARG A 6 0.50 -2.66 -9.91
CA ARG A 6 1.11 -2.11 -11.12
C ARG A 6 0.81 -0.63 -11.24
N VAL A 7 1.85 0.17 -11.43
CA VAL A 7 1.74 1.63 -11.49
C VAL A 7 2.48 2.19 -12.71
N ALA A 8 2.07 3.36 -13.16
CA ALA A 8 2.72 4.03 -14.28
C ALA A 8 4.10 4.56 -13.89
N ASP A 9 4.22 5.11 -12.68
CA ASP A 9 5.46 5.67 -12.16
C ASP A 9 5.57 5.32 -10.67
N LYS A 10 6.56 4.50 -10.34
CA LYS A 10 6.76 4.01 -8.97
C LYS A 10 7.01 5.14 -7.97
N LYS A 11 7.85 6.08 -8.35
CA LYS A 11 8.20 7.19 -7.47
C LYS A 11 6.99 8.08 -7.19
N THR A 12 6.28 8.46 -8.24
CA THR A 12 5.06 9.28 -8.12
C THR A 12 4.02 8.60 -7.24
N ALA A 13 3.81 7.29 -7.46
CA ALA A 13 2.84 6.53 -6.68
C ALA A 13 3.24 6.47 -5.21
N ARG A 14 4.50 6.19 -4.92
CA ARG A 14 4.98 6.07 -3.55
C ARG A 14 5.00 7.41 -2.81
N GLU A 15 5.29 8.50 -3.51
CA GLU A 15 5.37 9.84 -2.92
C GLU A 15 4.05 10.61 -2.95
N ASN A 16 3.01 10.09 -3.59
CA ASN A 16 1.71 10.74 -3.63
C ASN A 16 1.21 11.03 -2.21
N PRO A 17 0.86 12.29 -1.88
CA PRO A 17 0.45 12.67 -0.52
C PRO A 17 -0.73 11.86 0.03
N LYS A 18 -1.68 11.51 -0.83
CA LYS A 18 -2.84 10.73 -0.40
C LYS A 18 -2.46 9.29 -0.07
N VAL A 19 -1.52 8.72 -0.83
CA VAL A 19 -1.00 7.39 -0.57
C VAL A 19 -0.19 7.38 0.73
N VAL A 20 0.68 8.37 0.92
CA VAL A 20 1.46 8.50 2.15
C VAL A 20 0.53 8.61 3.36
N GLU A 21 -0.50 9.45 3.26
CA GLU A 21 -1.49 9.62 4.31
C GLU A 21 -2.22 8.31 4.63
N ALA A 22 -2.59 7.55 3.61
CA ALA A 22 -3.26 6.27 3.79
C ALA A 22 -2.35 5.25 4.48
N VAL A 23 -1.07 5.20 4.09
CA VAL A 23 -0.08 4.30 4.71
C VAL A 23 0.11 4.66 6.19
N GLU A 24 0.23 5.95 6.49
CA GLU A 24 0.37 6.40 7.87
C GLU A 24 -0.87 6.08 8.71
N ALA A 25 -2.06 6.22 8.13
CA ALA A 25 -3.30 5.89 8.81
C ALA A 25 -3.38 4.40 9.13
N VAL A 26 -2.97 3.56 8.20
CA VAL A 26 -2.91 2.11 8.40
C VAL A 26 -1.89 1.75 9.48
N ALA A 27 -0.70 2.34 9.41
CA ALA A 27 0.36 2.08 10.40
C ALA A 27 -0.13 2.43 11.81
N LYS A 28 -0.82 3.56 11.94
CA LYS A 28 -1.36 4.02 13.21
C LYS A 28 -2.47 3.09 13.71
N ALA A 29 -3.35 2.64 12.81
CA ALA A 29 -4.44 1.73 13.16
C ALA A 29 -3.92 0.36 13.62
N LEU A 30 -2.84 -0.13 13.00
CA LEU A 30 -2.24 -1.41 13.37
C LEU A 30 -1.50 -1.32 14.73
N GLY A 31 -0.91 -0.17 15.02
CA GLY A 31 -0.18 0.05 16.27
C GLY A 31 0.96 -0.96 16.44
N GLU A 32 1.05 -1.53 17.63
CA GLU A 32 2.09 -2.50 17.95
C GLU A 32 1.75 -3.91 17.48
N ASP A 33 0.50 -4.15 17.11
CA ASP A 33 0.02 -5.48 16.73
C ASP A 33 0.25 -5.82 15.25
N GLY A 34 0.79 -4.87 14.48
CA GLY A 34 1.04 -5.10 13.07
C GLY A 34 1.91 -4.03 12.47
N ARG A 35 2.18 -4.19 11.17
CA ARG A 35 2.97 -3.20 10.44
C ARG A 35 2.63 -3.22 8.97
N ILE A 36 2.92 -2.10 8.29
CA ILE A 36 2.76 -1.97 6.86
C ILE A 36 4.10 -1.53 6.26
N LEU A 37 4.45 -2.14 5.12
CA LEU A 37 5.62 -1.77 4.34
C LEU A 37 5.17 -1.51 2.91
N VAL A 38 5.64 -0.40 2.34
CA VAL A 38 5.38 -0.04 0.96
C VAL A 38 6.72 0.17 0.28
N ARG A 39 7.01 -0.63 -0.74
CA ARG A 39 8.30 -0.60 -1.44
C ARG A 39 8.12 -0.60 -2.94
N GLU A 40 9.06 0.05 -3.62
CA GLU A 40 9.14 -0.02 -5.08
C GLU A 40 9.82 -1.32 -5.47
N SER A 41 9.32 -1.97 -6.53
CA SER A 41 10.02 -3.10 -7.13
C SER A 41 11.30 -2.59 -7.80
N GLY A 42 12.37 -3.36 -7.76
CA GLY A 42 13.64 -2.99 -8.37
C GLY A 42 13.63 -3.04 -9.90
N THR A 43 12.83 -3.91 -10.49
CA THR A 43 12.87 -4.18 -11.93
C THR A 43 11.56 -3.97 -12.67
N GLU A 44 10.45 -4.02 -11.97
CA GLU A 44 9.13 -3.91 -12.59
C GLU A 44 8.39 -2.64 -12.15
N PRO A 45 7.46 -2.13 -12.97
CA PRO A 45 6.70 -0.93 -12.60
C PRO A 45 5.60 -1.25 -11.61
N LEU A 46 5.99 -1.72 -10.43
CA LEU A 46 5.05 -2.02 -9.35
C LEU A 46 5.51 -1.55 -8.00
N ILE A 47 4.52 -1.32 -7.16
CA ILE A 47 4.69 -1.05 -5.74
C ILE A 47 4.26 -2.30 -4.99
N ARG A 48 5.05 -2.70 -4.02
CA ARG A 48 4.73 -3.82 -3.13
C ARG A 48 4.15 -3.27 -1.85
N VAL A 49 2.91 -3.64 -1.57
CA VAL A 49 2.24 -3.27 -0.33
C VAL A 49 2.13 -4.52 0.52
N MET A 50 2.77 -4.51 1.69
CA MET A 50 2.75 -5.65 2.60
C MET A 50 2.20 -5.22 3.96
N VAL A 51 1.26 -6.00 4.48
CA VAL A 51 0.72 -5.80 5.81
C VAL A 51 0.86 -7.08 6.61
N GLU A 52 1.39 -6.96 7.82
CA GLU A 52 1.43 -8.03 8.80
C GLU A 52 0.54 -7.61 9.96
N ALA A 53 -0.34 -8.50 10.39
CA ALA A 53 -1.26 -8.23 11.49
C ALA A 53 -1.75 -9.55 12.09
N GLY A 54 -2.56 -9.45 13.13
CA GLY A 54 -3.03 -10.62 13.87
C GLY A 54 -3.93 -11.58 13.09
N THR A 55 -4.64 -11.09 12.09
CA THR A 55 -5.52 -11.94 11.26
C THR A 55 -5.38 -11.58 9.79
N ASP A 56 -5.69 -12.53 8.91
CA ASP A 56 -5.67 -12.29 7.47
C ASP A 56 -6.71 -11.26 7.06
N GLU A 57 -7.83 -11.22 7.76
CA GLU A 57 -8.89 -10.26 7.50
C GLU A 57 -8.40 -8.83 7.72
N ILE A 58 -7.71 -8.59 8.83
CA ILE A 58 -7.14 -7.28 9.14
C ILE A 58 -6.10 -6.89 8.08
N CYS A 59 -5.25 -7.83 7.70
CA CYS A 59 -4.25 -7.60 6.66
C CYS A 59 -4.90 -7.18 5.35
N ARG A 60 -5.93 -7.91 4.93
CA ARG A 60 -6.63 -7.65 3.66
C ARG A 60 -7.30 -6.28 3.67
N GLU A 61 -8.02 -5.95 4.73
CA GLU A 61 -8.70 -4.67 4.84
C GLU A 61 -7.73 -3.48 4.73
N ASN A 62 -6.59 -3.60 5.39
CA ASN A 62 -5.61 -2.53 5.40
C ASN A 62 -4.85 -2.40 4.08
N VAL A 63 -4.51 -3.53 3.44
CA VAL A 63 -3.92 -3.51 2.10
C VAL A 63 -4.89 -2.86 1.12
N GLU A 64 -6.15 -3.24 1.15
CA GLU A 64 -7.14 -2.70 0.22
C GLU A 64 -7.40 -1.22 0.45
N GLN A 65 -7.32 -0.75 1.68
CA GLN A 65 -7.46 0.68 1.97
C GLN A 65 -6.42 1.49 1.21
N VAL A 66 -5.16 1.06 1.24
CA VAL A 66 -4.08 1.73 0.52
C VAL A 66 -4.28 1.61 -1.00
N VAL A 67 -4.61 0.42 -1.48
CA VAL A 67 -4.83 0.18 -2.91
C VAL A 67 -5.97 1.03 -3.45
N ARG A 68 -7.06 1.18 -2.70
CA ARG A 68 -8.18 2.04 -3.11
C ARG A 68 -7.78 3.49 -3.26
N VAL A 69 -6.92 3.99 -2.37
CA VAL A 69 -6.41 5.36 -2.49
C VAL A 69 -5.57 5.49 -3.75
N MET A 70 -4.69 4.52 -4.03
CA MET A 70 -3.89 4.51 -5.24
C MET A 70 -4.77 4.50 -6.49
N GLU A 71 -5.84 3.72 -6.48
CA GLU A 71 -6.80 3.65 -7.58
C GLU A 71 -7.53 4.96 -7.76
N ALA A 72 -8.01 5.56 -6.66
CA ALA A 72 -8.71 6.84 -6.68
C ALA A 72 -7.84 7.98 -7.22
N GLU A 73 -6.53 7.90 -6.98
CA GLU A 73 -5.57 8.90 -7.46
C GLU A 73 -5.10 8.62 -8.89
N GLY A 74 -5.63 7.58 -9.54
CA GLY A 74 -5.30 7.26 -10.92
C GLY A 74 -3.88 6.72 -11.10
N LEU A 75 -3.31 6.13 -10.07
CA LEU A 75 -1.92 5.65 -10.09
C LEU A 75 -1.78 4.22 -10.61
N ILE A 76 -2.84 3.45 -10.59
CA ILE A 76 -2.81 2.05 -10.97
C ILE A 76 -2.98 1.88 -12.48
N VAL A 77 -2.14 1.03 -13.06
CA VAL A 77 -2.19 0.65 -14.48
C VAL A 77 -2.61 -0.81 -14.54
N GLU A 78 -3.61 -1.09 -15.34
CA GLU A 78 -4.09 -2.46 -15.56
C GLU A 78 -3.54 -3.07 -16.83
#